data_8bee3200696ba3da898a20cc45a54de5
#
_entry.id   8bee3200696ba3da898a20cc45a54de5
#
_cell.length_a   1.000
_cell.length_b   1.000
_cell.length_c   1.000
_cell.angle_alpha   90.00
_cell.angle_beta   90.00
_cell.angle_gamma   90.00
#
_symmetry.space_group_name_H-M   'P 1'
#
loop_
_entity.id
_entity.type
_entity.pdbx_description
1 polymer ?
#
loop_
_entity_poly.entity_id
_entity_poly.type
_entity_poly.pdbx_seq_one_letter_code
_entity_poly.pdbx_strand_id
1 'polypeptide(L)'
;MNKIAKEDGFGKVSLFPSKKFVTPKKIVPGMFYYADGLIFPELIKDNQISAIVGCVDKRRGFALGLRETVLPWSSDRLYVDMSSGLSGKEATSLILKRVKKRHKKAEAAEWCAEYAFDGIEAGTGFMPSEEELKRIFVNQTRLNESFALLNSGGLSVDSLQEDAFYWSSSERYIVFTAWAVRLSDGAMGYGHKDCRIPVRCAIEFKI
;
A
#
# COMPACT_ATOMS: atom_id res chain seq x y z
N MET A 1 45.53 22.45 -25.85
CA MET A 1 44.33 22.00 -26.58
C MET A 1 43.22 21.79 -25.58
N ASN A 2 42.34 22.78 -25.42
CA ASN A 2 41.20 22.74 -24.51
C ASN A 2 40.05 21.98 -25.18
N LYS A 3 39.59 20.86 -24.60
CA LYS A 3 38.32 20.26 -24.99
C LYS A 3 37.17 20.96 -24.23
N ILE A 4 36.41 21.71 -24.97
CA ILE A 4 35.14 22.32 -24.54
C ILE A 4 34.14 21.19 -24.37
N ALA A 5 33.67 20.94 -23.14
CA ALA A 5 32.53 20.09 -22.88
C ALA A 5 31.26 20.87 -23.26
N LYS A 6 30.41 20.27 -24.09
CA LYS A 6 29.07 20.78 -24.41
C LYS A 6 28.20 20.71 -23.15
N GLU A 7 27.63 21.84 -22.80
CA GLU A 7 26.56 21.93 -21.81
C GLU A 7 25.27 21.34 -22.43
N ASP A 8 24.90 20.13 -22.03
CA ASP A 8 23.53 19.63 -22.18
C ASP A 8 22.78 20.02 -20.90
N GLY A 9 21.68 20.74 -21.07
CA GLY A 9 20.93 21.45 -20.02
C GLY A 9 20.19 20.58 -19.01
N PHE A 10 20.86 19.65 -18.35
CA PHE A 10 20.40 18.97 -17.15
C PHE A 10 21.46 19.05 -16.06
N GLY A 11 21.00 19.44 -14.86
CA GLY A 11 21.78 19.90 -13.72
C GLY A 11 23.06 19.11 -13.42
N LYS A 12 23.96 19.81 -12.74
CA LYS A 12 25.32 19.36 -12.34
C LYS A 12 25.38 17.90 -11.97
N VAL A 13 26.05 17.11 -12.81
CA VAL A 13 26.43 15.73 -12.46
C VAL A 13 27.40 15.81 -11.29
N SER A 14 26.98 15.35 -10.11
CA SER A 14 27.87 15.21 -8.97
C SER A 14 28.92 14.15 -9.30
N LEU A 15 30.21 14.54 -9.33
CA LEU A 15 31.36 13.68 -9.51
C LEU A 15 31.72 12.88 -8.24
N PHE A 16 30.82 12.83 -7.25
CA PHE A 16 31.03 11.98 -6.10
C PHE A 16 30.58 10.55 -6.43
N PRO A 17 31.36 9.52 -6.02
CA PRO A 17 30.95 8.14 -6.19
C PRO A 17 29.55 8.00 -5.55
N SER A 18 28.64 7.36 -6.26
CA SER A 18 27.28 7.13 -5.79
C SER A 18 27.36 6.53 -4.38
N LYS A 19 26.96 7.30 -3.36
CA LYS A 19 26.79 6.76 -2.00
C LYS A 19 25.86 5.58 -2.13
N LYS A 20 26.33 4.40 -1.80
CA LYS A 20 25.49 3.21 -1.77
C LYS A 20 24.49 3.44 -0.62
N PHE A 21 23.26 3.77 -0.95
CA PHE A 21 22.20 3.91 0.03
C PHE A 21 21.95 2.54 0.67
N VAL A 22 21.71 2.53 1.96
CA VAL A 22 21.43 1.30 2.72
C VAL A 22 20.21 1.57 3.60
N THR A 23 19.33 0.60 3.68
CA THR A 23 18.18 0.66 4.60
C THR A 23 18.67 0.92 6.03
N PRO A 24 18.16 1.97 6.72
CA PRO A 24 18.59 2.28 8.07
C PRO A 24 18.18 1.17 9.06
N LYS A 25 18.93 1.00 10.16
CA LYS A 25 18.61 0.01 11.20
C LYS A 25 17.23 0.21 11.81
N LYS A 26 16.72 1.46 11.84
CA LYS A 26 15.40 1.80 12.36
C LYS A 26 14.52 2.25 11.19
N ILE A 27 13.57 1.41 10.80
CA ILE A 27 12.54 1.74 9.85
C ILE A 27 11.34 2.31 10.60
N VAL A 28 10.74 3.38 10.07
CA VAL A 28 9.56 4.04 10.65
C VAL A 28 8.51 4.31 9.57
N PRO A 29 7.22 4.40 9.91
CA PRO A 29 6.16 4.78 8.98
C PRO A 29 6.46 6.12 8.30
N GLY A 30 6.08 6.25 7.04
CA GLY A 30 6.36 7.40 6.19
C GLY A 30 7.66 7.32 5.40
N MET A 31 8.55 6.37 5.65
CA MET A 31 9.71 6.13 4.80
C MET A 31 9.28 5.58 3.44
N PHE A 32 10.09 5.85 2.42
CA PHE A 32 9.87 5.36 1.05
C PHE A 32 10.40 3.95 0.87
N TYR A 33 9.58 3.10 0.29
CA TYR A 33 9.96 1.75 -0.14
C TYR A 33 10.21 1.79 -1.65
N TYR A 34 11.40 1.42 -2.07
CA TYR A 34 11.86 1.48 -3.45
C TYR A 34 11.72 0.13 -4.17
N ALA A 35 11.69 0.16 -5.49
CA ALA A 35 11.52 -1.03 -6.33
C ALA A 35 12.64 -2.07 -6.16
N ASP A 36 13.83 -1.64 -5.76
CA ASP A 36 14.97 -2.51 -5.45
C ASP A 36 14.95 -3.09 -4.01
N GLY A 37 13.87 -2.82 -3.26
CA GLY A 37 13.71 -3.26 -1.87
C GLY A 37 14.38 -2.36 -0.83
N LEU A 38 15.04 -1.27 -1.24
CA LEU A 38 15.59 -0.28 -0.31
C LEU A 38 14.45 0.43 0.43
N ILE A 39 14.65 0.70 1.73
CA ILE A 39 13.78 1.58 2.52
C ILE A 39 14.61 2.76 2.98
N PHE A 40 14.16 3.99 2.68
CA PHE A 40 14.93 5.18 3.00
C PHE A 40 14.01 6.39 3.32
N PRO A 41 14.42 7.31 4.22
CA PRO A 41 13.56 8.42 4.64
C PRO A 41 13.48 9.57 3.63
N GLU A 42 14.43 9.68 2.71
CA GLU A 42 14.55 10.76 1.76
C GLU A 42 14.33 10.27 0.33
N LEU A 43 13.97 11.19 -0.57
CA LEU A 43 13.85 10.88 -1.99
C LEU A 43 15.24 10.69 -2.61
N ILE A 44 15.44 9.55 -3.24
CA ILE A 44 16.68 9.22 -3.97
C ILE A 44 16.44 9.46 -5.45
N LYS A 45 17.25 10.33 -6.04
CA LYS A 45 17.19 10.60 -7.46
C LYS A 45 17.45 9.32 -8.28
N ASP A 46 16.69 9.15 -9.35
CA ASP A 46 16.80 8.02 -10.29
C ASP A 46 16.53 6.63 -9.67
N ASN A 47 15.93 6.56 -8.45
CA ASN A 47 15.45 5.31 -7.87
C ASN A 47 13.91 5.33 -7.78
N GLN A 48 13.27 4.30 -8.31
CA GLN A 48 11.82 4.22 -8.39
C GLN A 48 11.22 3.92 -7.01
N ILE A 49 10.30 4.79 -6.57
CA ILE A 49 9.52 4.56 -5.34
C ILE A 49 8.31 3.70 -5.69
N SER A 50 8.12 2.64 -4.92
CA SER A 50 7.03 1.67 -5.11
C SER A 50 5.91 1.83 -4.08
N ALA A 51 6.25 2.23 -2.85
CA ALA A 51 5.30 2.29 -1.75
C ALA A 51 5.80 3.21 -0.63
N ILE A 52 4.93 3.49 0.33
CA ILE A 52 5.28 4.20 1.58
C ILE A 52 5.10 3.25 2.75
N VAL A 53 6.11 3.16 3.63
CA VAL A 53 6.04 2.33 4.85
C VAL A 53 4.86 2.76 5.71
N GLY A 54 3.87 1.89 5.86
CA GLY A 54 2.63 2.13 6.60
C GLY A 54 2.74 1.74 8.08
N CYS A 55 3.34 0.59 8.33
CA CYS A 55 3.49 0.05 9.68
C CYS A 55 4.74 -0.82 9.78
N VAL A 56 5.31 -0.86 10.98
CA VAL A 56 6.49 -1.67 11.31
C VAL A 56 6.22 -2.45 12.59
N ASP A 57 6.54 -3.73 12.59
CA ASP A 57 6.54 -4.60 13.76
C ASP A 57 7.94 -5.22 13.93
N LYS A 58 8.17 -6.00 14.97
CA LYS A 58 9.51 -6.49 15.39
C LYS A 58 10.35 -7.16 14.28
N ARG A 59 9.72 -7.84 13.33
CA ARG A 59 10.42 -8.61 12.28
C ARG A 59 9.92 -8.35 10.87
N ARG A 60 8.84 -7.59 10.72
CA ARG A 60 8.21 -7.31 9.44
C ARG A 60 7.50 -5.98 9.47
N GLY A 61 7.27 -5.43 8.32
CA GLY A 61 6.41 -4.29 8.13
C GLY A 61 5.57 -4.45 6.88
N PHE A 62 4.67 -3.54 6.67
CA PHE A 62 4.00 -3.41 5.39
C PHE A 62 4.07 -1.97 4.89
N ALA A 63 4.13 -1.83 3.59
CA ALA A 63 4.12 -0.55 2.89
C ALA A 63 2.86 -0.46 2.04
N LEU A 64 2.33 0.75 1.87
CA LEU A 64 1.13 1.04 1.09
C LEU A 64 1.51 1.40 -0.34
N GLY A 65 0.88 0.75 -1.30
CA GLY A 65 1.01 1.12 -2.71
C GLY A 65 0.60 2.58 -2.95
N LEU A 66 1.17 3.17 -3.98
CA LEU A 66 0.98 4.59 -4.31
C LEU A 66 -0.37 4.89 -4.98
N ARG A 67 -1.10 3.86 -5.40
CA ARG A 67 -2.40 3.97 -6.05
C ARG A 67 -3.51 3.40 -5.18
N GLU A 68 -4.70 3.94 -5.35
CA GLU A 68 -5.93 3.39 -4.78
C GLU A 68 -7.03 3.29 -5.83
N THR A 69 -8.10 2.63 -5.49
CA THR A 69 -9.27 2.48 -6.35
C THR A 69 -10.54 2.41 -5.51
N VAL A 70 -11.70 2.52 -6.16
CA VAL A 70 -13.00 2.40 -5.52
C VAL A 70 -13.73 1.19 -6.10
N LEU A 71 -13.80 0.12 -5.32
CA LEU A 71 -14.33 -1.18 -5.74
C LEU A 71 -15.31 -1.75 -4.73
N PRO A 72 -16.21 -2.68 -5.14
CA PRO A 72 -16.90 -3.52 -4.18
C PRO A 72 -15.91 -4.49 -3.54
N TRP A 73 -16.17 -4.88 -2.28
CA TRP A 73 -15.44 -5.97 -1.65
C TRP A 73 -15.66 -7.28 -2.44
N SER A 74 -16.92 -7.52 -2.81
CA SER A 74 -17.36 -8.61 -3.70
C SER A 74 -18.73 -8.26 -4.29
N SER A 75 -18.81 -8.02 -5.58
CA SER A 75 -20.09 -7.80 -6.29
C SER A 75 -21.00 -9.02 -6.22
N ASP A 76 -20.43 -10.21 -6.13
CA ASP A 76 -21.14 -11.49 -5.99
C ASP A 76 -21.50 -11.83 -4.53
N ARG A 77 -21.23 -10.93 -3.59
CA ARG A 77 -21.46 -11.11 -2.15
C ARG A 77 -20.85 -12.43 -1.65
N LEU A 78 -19.58 -12.68 -2.02
CA LEU A 78 -18.85 -13.89 -1.62
C LEU A 78 -18.83 -14.03 -0.08
N TYR A 79 -19.24 -15.17 0.42
CA TYR A 79 -19.04 -15.55 1.82
C TYR A 79 -17.80 -16.42 1.93
N VAL A 80 -16.82 -15.98 2.69
CA VAL A 80 -15.52 -16.66 2.81
C VAL A 80 -15.47 -17.60 4.00
N ASP A 81 -16.19 -17.25 5.08
CA ASP A 81 -16.18 -17.98 6.35
C ASP A 81 -14.77 -18.01 6.95
N MET A 82 -14.25 -16.82 7.20
CA MET A 82 -12.91 -16.69 7.77
C MET A 82 -12.95 -16.46 9.27
N SER A 83 -11.96 -17.01 9.98
CA SER A 83 -11.72 -16.72 11.38
C SER A 83 -11.26 -15.27 11.58
N SER A 84 -11.55 -14.69 12.75
CA SER A 84 -11.01 -13.41 13.16
C SER A 84 -9.50 -13.49 13.39
N GLY A 85 -8.82 -12.34 13.26
CA GLY A 85 -7.39 -12.21 13.59
C GLY A 85 -6.41 -12.66 12.51
N LEU A 86 -6.88 -12.93 11.28
CA LEU A 86 -6.00 -13.14 10.14
C LEU A 86 -5.31 -11.82 9.74
N SER A 87 -4.03 -11.91 9.38
CA SER A 87 -3.37 -10.79 8.68
C SER A 87 -4.03 -10.53 7.33
N GLY A 88 -3.89 -9.32 6.81
CA GLY A 88 -4.42 -8.96 5.49
C GLY A 88 -3.95 -9.91 4.40
N LYS A 89 -2.68 -10.33 4.45
CA LYS A 89 -2.09 -11.28 3.50
C LYS A 89 -2.75 -12.67 3.57
N GLU A 90 -2.94 -13.20 4.77
CA GLU A 90 -3.62 -14.49 4.97
C GLU A 90 -5.09 -14.43 4.55
N ALA A 91 -5.80 -13.37 4.96
CA ALA A 91 -7.19 -13.14 4.59
C ALA A 91 -7.36 -12.99 3.06
N THR A 92 -6.52 -12.17 2.41
CA THR A 92 -6.53 -12.01 0.94
C THR A 92 -6.31 -13.35 0.25
N SER A 93 -5.32 -14.14 0.69
CA SER A 93 -5.07 -15.48 0.13
C SER A 93 -6.28 -16.40 0.28
N LEU A 94 -6.97 -16.36 1.42
CA LEU A 94 -8.17 -17.16 1.67
C LEU A 94 -9.34 -16.71 0.79
N ILE A 95 -9.54 -15.37 0.63
CA ILE A 95 -10.56 -14.81 -0.26
C ILE A 95 -10.34 -15.32 -1.67
N LEU A 96 -9.13 -15.20 -2.22
CA LEU A 96 -8.80 -15.63 -3.59
C LEU A 96 -9.01 -17.14 -3.79
N LYS A 97 -8.69 -17.97 -2.80
CA LYS A 97 -9.01 -19.41 -2.84
C LYS A 97 -10.52 -19.64 -2.92
N ARG A 98 -11.33 -18.87 -2.19
CA ARG A 98 -12.79 -18.98 -2.22
C ARG A 98 -13.39 -18.48 -3.54
N VAL A 99 -12.85 -17.37 -4.09
CA VAL A 99 -13.17 -16.85 -5.43
C VAL A 99 -13.05 -17.97 -6.45
N LYS A 100 -11.87 -18.59 -6.52
CA LYS A 100 -11.60 -19.68 -7.46
C LYS A 100 -12.52 -20.89 -7.24
N LYS A 101 -12.72 -21.30 -5.98
CA LYS A 101 -13.55 -22.48 -5.66
C LYS A 101 -15.04 -22.28 -5.97
N ARG A 102 -15.55 -21.05 -5.79
CA ARG A 102 -16.98 -20.74 -5.92
C ARG A 102 -17.33 -20.04 -7.22
N HIS A 103 -16.35 -19.78 -8.11
CA HIS A 103 -16.53 -19.03 -9.36
C HIS A 103 -17.23 -17.68 -9.14
N LYS A 104 -16.84 -16.97 -8.09
CA LYS A 104 -17.33 -15.65 -7.70
C LYS A 104 -16.24 -14.62 -7.80
N LYS A 105 -16.58 -13.35 -7.60
CA LYS A 105 -15.64 -12.21 -7.61
C LYS A 105 -15.45 -11.64 -6.21
N ALA A 106 -14.26 -11.14 -5.95
CA ALA A 106 -13.92 -10.32 -4.79
C ALA A 106 -12.94 -9.23 -5.25
N GLU A 107 -13.49 -8.27 -5.96
CA GLU A 107 -12.75 -7.29 -6.78
C GLU A 107 -11.71 -6.53 -5.97
N ALA A 108 -12.01 -6.18 -4.72
CA ALA A 108 -11.07 -5.48 -3.85
C ALA A 108 -9.81 -6.33 -3.56
N ALA A 109 -10.00 -7.62 -3.22
CA ALA A 109 -8.88 -8.52 -2.93
C ALA A 109 -8.12 -8.92 -4.21
N GLU A 110 -8.85 -9.14 -5.31
CA GLU A 110 -8.27 -9.44 -6.63
C GLU A 110 -7.40 -8.28 -7.10
N TRP A 111 -7.90 -7.04 -7.04
CA TRP A 111 -7.14 -5.85 -7.41
C TRP A 111 -5.87 -5.69 -6.56
N CYS A 112 -5.95 -5.90 -5.25
CA CYS A 112 -4.76 -5.85 -4.39
C CYS A 112 -3.73 -6.92 -4.74
N ALA A 113 -4.17 -8.14 -5.03
CA ALA A 113 -3.27 -9.23 -5.40
C ALA A 113 -2.65 -9.04 -6.80
N GLU A 114 -3.39 -8.44 -7.73
CA GLU A 114 -2.92 -8.13 -9.09
C GLU A 114 -2.21 -6.79 -9.19
N TYR A 115 -2.07 -6.07 -8.07
CA TYR A 115 -1.41 -4.76 -8.04
C TYR A 115 0.02 -4.87 -8.59
N ALA A 116 0.26 -4.22 -9.73
CA ALA A 116 1.52 -4.25 -10.47
C ALA A 116 1.90 -2.84 -10.93
N PHE A 117 1.90 -1.89 -9.99
CA PHE A 117 2.24 -0.50 -10.24
C PHE A 117 3.56 -0.13 -9.57
N ASP A 118 4.23 0.85 -10.12
CA ASP A 118 5.39 1.50 -9.50
C ASP A 118 6.51 0.50 -9.08
N GLY A 119 6.72 -0.58 -9.87
CA GLY A 119 7.75 -1.61 -9.61
C GLY A 119 7.34 -2.69 -8.62
N ILE A 120 6.08 -2.73 -8.18
CA ILE A 120 5.55 -3.85 -7.38
C ILE A 120 5.17 -4.99 -8.33
N GLU A 121 5.60 -6.21 -8.00
CA GLU A 121 5.23 -7.41 -8.77
C GLU A 121 3.82 -7.90 -8.41
N ALA A 122 3.03 -8.27 -9.43
CA ALA A 122 1.74 -8.90 -9.24
C ALA A 122 1.86 -10.16 -8.36
N GLY A 123 0.89 -10.37 -7.49
CA GLY A 123 0.89 -11.48 -6.53
C GLY A 123 1.56 -11.19 -5.19
N THR A 124 2.24 -10.04 -5.05
CA THR A 124 2.87 -9.64 -3.77
C THR A 124 1.95 -8.78 -2.91
N GLY A 125 1.01 -8.08 -3.54
CA GLY A 125 0.07 -7.20 -2.87
C GLY A 125 -1.05 -7.95 -2.14
N PHE A 126 -1.60 -7.32 -1.12
CA PHE A 126 -2.75 -7.82 -0.36
C PHE A 126 -3.63 -6.67 0.15
N MET A 127 -4.87 -6.96 0.43
CA MET A 127 -5.79 -6.04 1.08
C MET A 127 -5.56 -6.06 2.59
N PRO A 128 -5.26 -4.92 3.25
CA PRO A 128 -5.00 -4.88 4.69
C PRO A 128 -6.19 -5.40 5.52
N SER A 129 -5.92 -6.02 6.67
CA SER A 129 -6.94 -6.34 7.67
C SER A 129 -7.42 -5.09 8.41
N GLU A 130 -8.53 -5.20 9.16
CA GLU A 130 -9.01 -4.07 9.97
C GLU A 130 -7.97 -3.62 11.01
N GLU A 131 -7.22 -4.54 11.60
CA GLU A 131 -6.16 -4.19 12.56
C GLU A 131 -4.97 -3.51 11.89
N GLU A 132 -4.63 -3.91 10.66
CA GLU A 132 -3.60 -3.25 9.87
C GLU A 132 -4.04 -1.84 9.43
N LEU A 133 -5.31 -1.64 9.03
CA LEU A 133 -5.86 -0.31 8.73
C LEU A 133 -5.87 0.61 9.95
N LYS A 134 -6.16 0.11 11.15
CA LYS A 134 -6.04 0.89 12.39
C LYS A 134 -4.60 1.36 12.64
N ARG A 135 -3.60 0.53 12.33
CA ARG A 135 -2.18 0.93 12.42
C ARG A 135 -1.82 1.97 11.37
N ILE A 136 -2.42 1.93 10.19
CA ILE A 136 -2.30 2.97 9.16
C ILE A 136 -2.87 4.27 9.71
N PHE A 137 -4.07 4.25 10.30
CA PHE A 137 -4.69 5.43 10.90
C PHE A 137 -3.75 6.11 11.91
N VAL A 138 -3.16 5.38 12.84
CA VAL A 138 -2.23 5.93 13.84
C VAL A 138 -1.06 6.70 13.20
N ASN A 139 -0.66 6.35 11.99
CA ASN A 139 0.45 6.96 11.25
C ASN A 139 -0.02 7.89 10.11
N GLN A 140 -1.32 8.12 9.94
CA GLN A 140 -1.91 8.79 8.79
C GLN A 140 -1.27 10.13 8.45
N THR A 141 -1.07 11.00 9.44
CA THR A 141 -0.46 12.32 9.23
C THR A 141 0.89 12.19 8.54
N ARG A 142 1.76 11.33 9.06
CA ARG A 142 3.10 11.10 8.48
C ARG A 142 3.04 10.48 7.09
N LEU A 143 2.09 9.59 6.86
CA LEU A 143 1.87 8.99 5.56
C LEU A 143 1.43 10.04 4.54
N ASN A 144 0.48 10.90 4.90
CA ASN A 144 0.01 11.97 4.03
C ASN A 144 1.10 13.02 3.75
N GLU A 145 1.98 13.32 4.71
CA GLU A 145 3.18 14.13 4.46
C GLU A 145 4.06 13.51 3.37
N SER A 146 4.29 12.19 3.43
CA SER A 146 5.08 11.49 2.41
C SER A 146 4.39 11.46 1.05
N PHE A 147 3.08 11.23 0.96
CA PHE A 147 2.32 11.33 -0.28
C PHE A 147 2.36 12.76 -0.86
N ALA A 148 2.22 13.79 0.00
CA ALA A 148 2.32 15.18 -0.42
C ALA A 148 3.71 15.51 -0.98
N LEU A 149 4.77 14.98 -0.36
CA LEU A 149 6.14 15.16 -0.85
C LEU A 149 6.33 14.51 -2.24
N LEU A 150 5.78 13.31 -2.48
CA LEU A 150 5.82 12.67 -3.79
C LEU A 150 5.08 13.50 -4.85
N ASN A 151 3.87 13.98 -4.53
CA ASN A 151 3.08 14.81 -5.44
C ASN A 151 3.79 16.13 -5.76
N SER A 152 4.41 16.79 -4.78
CA SER A 152 5.17 18.01 -4.99
C SER A 152 6.45 17.77 -5.80
N GLY A 153 7.01 16.57 -5.72
CA GLY A 153 8.15 16.11 -6.52
C GLY A 153 7.79 15.70 -7.95
N GLY A 154 6.53 15.82 -8.35
CA GLY A 154 6.06 15.52 -9.71
C GLY A 154 5.60 14.06 -9.94
N LEU A 155 5.60 13.22 -8.92
CA LEU A 155 4.93 11.92 -9.01
C LEU A 155 3.44 12.11 -8.74
N SER A 156 2.60 11.69 -9.68
CA SER A 156 1.14 11.64 -9.44
C SER A 156 0.81 10.41 -8.61
N VAL A 157 0.52 10.58 -7.33
CA VAL A 157 0.16 9.52 -6.40
C VAL A 157 -1.14 9.86 -5.66
N ASP A 158 -1.88 8.83 -5.25
CA ASP A 158 -3.13 9.02 -4.52
C ASP A 158 -2.84 9.17 -3.02
N SER A 159 -3.16 10.32 -2.44
CA SER A 159 -3.10 10.54 -0.98
C SER A 159 -4.18 9.72 -0.28
N LEU A 160 -4.00 9.42 1.01
CA LEU A 160 -5.04 8.77 1.80
C LEU A 160 -6.21 9.73 2.01
N GLN A 161 -7.42 9.26 1.71
CA GLN A 161 -8.66 10.04 1.89
C GLN A 161 -9.05 10.01 3.38
N GLU A 162 -9.03 11.17 4.02
CA GLU A 162 -9.24 11.27 5.47
C GLU A 162 -10.65 10.81 5.88
N ASP A 163 -11.68 11.30 5.22
CA ASP A 163 -13.09 11.04 5.60
C ASP A 163 -13.67 9.77 4.97
N ALA A 164 -12.87 9.01 4.22
CA ALA A 164 -13.32 7.80 3.57
C ALA A 164 -13.11 6.56 4.43
N PHE A 165 -14.07 5.64 4.34
CA PHE A 165 -13.88 4.27 4.81
C PHE A 165 -13.13 3.47 3.76
N TYR A 166 -12.11 2.72 4.19
CA TYR A 166 -11.36 1.77 3.36
C TYR A 166 -11.79 0.35 3.66
N TRP A 167 -12.01 -0.45 2.62
CA TRP A 167 -12.23 -1.88 2.79
C TRP A 167 -11.06 -2.55 3.48
N SER A 168 -11.38 -3.38 4.47
CA SER A 168 -10.44 -4.35 5.01
C SER A 168 -10.65 -5.73 4.40
N SER A 169 -9.64 -6.59 4.47
CA SER A 169 -9.80 -8.01 4.11
C SER A 169 -10.64 -8.79 5.12
N SER A 170 -11.00 -8.20 6.25
CA SER A 170 -11.70 -8.87 7.33
C SER A 170 -13.20 -8.96 7.06
N GLU A 171 -13.68 -10.19 6.99
CA GLU A 171 -15.11 -10.45 6.85
C GLU A 171 -15.81 -10.28 8.21
N ARG A 172 -17.03 -9.76 8.17
CA ARG A 172 -17.86 -9.69 9.36
C ARG A 172 -18.71 -10.97 9.50
N TYR A 173 -19.04 -11.36 10.74
CA TYR A 173 -19.89 -12.53 11.02
C TYR A 173 -21.30 -12.43 10.42
N ILE A 174 -21.79 -11.21 10.12
CA ILE A 174 -23.02 -11.00 9.38
C ILE A 174 -22.75 -11.25 7.90
N VAL A 175 -23.43 -12.24 7.35
CA VAL A 175 -23.29 -12.66 5.95
C VAL A 175 -23.43 -11.46 4.99
N PHE A 176 -22.57 -11.42 4.00
CA PHE A 176 -22.51 -10.35 2.97
C PHE A 176 -22.04 -8.98 3.46
N THR A 177 -21.47 -8.88 4.67
CA THR A 177 -20.83 -7.64 5.14
C THR A 177 -19.34 -7.85 5.39
N ALA A 178 -18.57 -6.77 5.26
CA ALA A 178 -17.14 -6.74 5.57
C ALA A 178 -16.81 -5.49 6.40
N TRP A 179 -15.72 -5.57 7.15
CA TRP A 179 -15.22 -4.45 7.92
C TRP A 179 -14.54 -3.40 7.04
N ALA A 180 -14.73 -2.16 7.43
CA ALA A 180 -14.04 -1.02 6.87
C ALA A 180 -13.56 -0.09 7.99
N VAL A 181 -12.51 0.69 7.74
CA VAL A 181 -11.95 1.63 8.70
C VAL A 181 -11.88 3.01 8.07
N ARG A 182 -12.36 4.02 8.78
CA ARG A 182 -12.21 5.41 8.40
C ARG A 182 -10.87 5.94 8.93
N LEU A 183 -10.11 6.59 8.06
CA LEU A 183 -8.74 6.99 8.41
C LEU A 183 -8.66 8.32 9.15
N SER A 184 -9.71 9.14 9.20
CA SER A 184 -9.69 10.41 9.96
C SER A 184 -9.70 10.22 11.48
N ASP A 185 -10.36 9.17 11.97
CA ASP A 185 -10.57 8.94 13.40
C ASP A 185 -10.38 7.47 13.83
N GLY A 186 -10.05 6.59 12.90
CA GLY A 186 -9.92 5.15 13.14
C GLY A 186 -11.24 4.45 13.40
N ALA A 187 -12.38 5.10 13.13
CA ALA A 187 -13.69 4.51 13.35
C ALA A 187 -13.86 3.23 12.53
N MET A 188 -14.30 2.18 13.20
CA MET A 188 -14.70 0.95 12.54
C MET A 188 -16.12 1.07 12.03
N GLY A 189 -16.29 0.77 10.76
CA GLY A 189 -17.58 0.61 10.11
C GLY A 189 -17.69 -0.73 9.44
N TYR A 190 -18.82 -0.98 8.83
CA TYR A 190 -19.02 -2.13 7.96
C TYR A 190 -19.95 -1.74 6.83
N GLY A 191 -19.84 -2.43 5.72
CA GLY A 191 -20.73 -2.24 4.58
C GLY A 191 -21.15 -3.55 3.95
N HIS A 192 -22.22 -3.51 3.17
CA HIS A 192 -22.51 -4.61 2.27
C HIS A 192 -21.39 -4.75 1.25
N LYS A 193 -20.98 -5.99 0.95
CA LYS A 193 -19.83 -6.28 0.10
C LYS A 193 -19.93 -5.77 -1.32
N ASP A 194 -21.14 -5.49 -1.80
CA ASP A 194 -21.40 -4.88 -3.11
C ASP A 194 -21.30 -3.34 -3.12
N CYS A 195 -21.18 -2.70 -1.96
CA CYS A 195 -20.87 -1.27 -1.89
C CYS A 195 -19.47 -0.97 -2.44
N ARG A 196 -19.34 0.18 -3.10
CA ARG A 196 -18.07 0.64 -3.67
C ARG A 196 -17.46 1.67 -2.75
N ILE A 197 -16.36 1.32 -2.12
CA ILE A 197 -15.57 2.25 -1.29
C ILE A 197 -14.08 2.08 -1.60
N PRO A 198 -13.22 2.99 -1.12
CA PRO A 198 -11.78 2.95 -1.34
C PRO A 198 -11.11 1.62 -0.95
N VAL A 199 -10.15 1.22 -1.75
CA VAL A 199 -9.26 0.08 -1.54
C VAL A 199 -7.83 0.53 -1.75
N ARG A 200 -6.95 0.22 -0.80
CA ARG A 200 -5.50 0.45 -0.89
C ARG A 200 -4.76 -0.86 -0.70
N CYS A 201 -3.88 -1.16 -1.65
CA CYS A 201 -3.01 -2.33 -1.56
C CYS A 201 -1.90 -2.11 -0.54
N ALA A 202 -1.50 -3.16 0.16
CA ALA A 202 -0.28 -3.23 0.95
C ALA A 202 0.65 -4.33 0.44
N ILE A 203 1.95 -4.17 0.68
CA ILE A 203 2.99 -5.17 0.45
C ILE A 203 3.75 -5.42 1.74
N GLU A 204 4.13 -6.67 1.99
CA GLU A 204 4.91 -7.04 3.18
C GLU A 204 6.41 -6.97 2.89
N PHE A 205 7.19 -6.46 3.83
CA PHE A 205 8.64 -6.53 3.80
C PHE A 205 9.20 -7.08 5.13
N LYS A 206 10.40 -7.65 5.07
CA LYS A 206 11.13 -8.16 6.25
C LYS A 206 12.11 -7.10 6.76
N ILE A 207 12.35 -7.11 8.07
CA ILE A 207 13.33 -6.23 8.75
C ILE A 207 14.54 -7.05 9.18
#